data_66f6b63f08c5c5f3acfd97e33f43db9d
#
_entry.id   66f6b63f08c5c5f3acfd97e33f43db9d
#
_cell.length_a   1.000
_cell.length_b   1.000
_cell.length_c   1.000
_cell.angle_alpha   90.00
_cell.angle_beta   90.00
_cell.angle_gamma   90.00
#
_symmetry.space_group_name_H-M   'P 1'
#
loop_
_entity.id
_entity.type
_entity.pdbx_description
1 polymer ?
#
loop_
_entity_poly.entity_id
_entity_poly.type
_entity_poly.pdbx_seq_one_letter_code
_entity_poly.pdbx_strand_id
1 'polypeptide(L)'
;MKRKHGIGRRLFLKGSAFVAGAAAGTKLLSGENPELEAAPAKIQAETGRKLVQAACPYCGVGCGTMIQVENGKIVSMQPDKDHPNNKGLQCIKGLTAAEPIYTDRLTEVLVRKDVWEEWEKPNHGDLDFVSKTKGNFDDDKWLTVSYHDAEEMITQKVVHLIKKYGGNSIGLYGSGQLTVEGQYLENLFMKGVMGSNTIEANARMCMTSAVTAYFATLGSDTPPMSYDDIELADMIFHFGHNARESHPIVFWRVADHKKKNNIPTVVVDPRQTGTLKAFQQINLENTIHVPCLNGDISFLNSIAHVLLKDHPDVIEWDFLKKNTVGFEKYVEGVLARYSPEQAMEFMGPRVGKEITPALIRRIAGLYADATRKEKRSGKG
;
A
#
# COMPACT_ATOMS: atom_id res chain seq x y z
N MET A 1 -33.49 25.60 2.10
CA MET A 1 -32.50 26.71 1.93
C MET A 1 -31.47 26.25 0.89
N LYS A 2 -31.38 26.89 -0.27
CA LYS A 2 -30.43 26.51 -1.32
C LYS A 2 -29.01 26.82 -0.87
N ARG A 3 -28.18 25.82 -0.66
CA ARG A 3 -26.72 25.99 -0.41
C ARG A 3 -26.09 26.66 -1.64
N LYS A 4 -25.52 27.83 -1.47
CA LYS A 4 -24.61 28.45 -2.46
C LYS A 4 -23.36 27.59 -2.52
N HIS A 5 -23.10 26.98 -3.65
CA HIS A 5 -21.88 26.23 -3.92
C HIS A 5 -20.66 27.12 -3.68
N GLY A 6 -19.81 26.67 -2.76
CA GLY A 6 -18.54 27.28 -2.49
C GLY A 6 -17.66 27.32 -3.73
N ILE A 7 -16.72 28.20 -3.72
CA ILE A 7 -15.73 28.51 -4.75
C ILE A 7 -15.18 27.23 -5.37
N GLY A 8 -15.49 27.06 -6.66
CA GLY A 8 -15.24 25.81 -7.35
C GLY A 8 -13.76 25.43 -7.38
N ARG A 9 -13.49 24.12 -7.33
CA ARG A 9 -12.18 23.45 -7.53
C ARG A 9 -11.28 24.08 -8.60
N ARG A 10 -11.84 24.77 -9.58
CA ARG A 10 -11.13 25.46 -10.66
C ARG A 10 -10.38 26.72 -10.23
N LEU A 11 -10.76 27.37 -9.12
CA LEU A 11 -10.11 28.61 -8.67
C LEU A 11 -8.91 28.33 -7.78
N PHE A 12 -8.96 27.26 -6.97
CA PHE A 12 -7.85 26.83 -6.13
C PHE A 12 -6.67 26.31 -6.97
N LEU A 13 -6.97 25.55 -8.04
CA LEU A 13 -5.96 25.06 -8.98
C LEU A 13 -5.30 26.16 -9.82
N LYS A 14 -5.90 27.35 -9.91
CA LYS A 14 -5.32 28.46 -10.69
C LYS A 14 -4.34 29.34 -9.90
N GLY A 15 -4.31 29.24 -8.57
CA GLY A 15 -3.58 30.23 -7.74
C GLY A 15 -2.23 29.80 -7.20
N SER A 16 -1.91 28.54 -6.99
CA SER A 16 -0.69 28.18 -6.27
C SER A 16 0.01 26.88 -6.68
N ALA A 17 -0.69 25.88 -7.21
CA ALA A 17 -0.08 24.59 -7.53
C ALA A 17 0.28 24.42 -9.01
N PHE A 18 -0.39 25.17 -9.91
CA PHE A 18 -0.25 24.95 -11.34
C PHE A 18 1.09 25.47 -11.92
N VAL A 19 1.68 26.50 -11.32
CA VAL A 19 2.92 27.07 -11.84
C VAL A 19 4.14 26.20 -11.47
N ALA A 20 4.18 25.66 -10.25
CA ALA A 20 5.29 24.80 -9.82
C ALA A 20 5.18 23.36 -10.37
N GLY A 21 3.96 22.79 -10.40
CA GLY A 21 3.75 21.42 -10.89
C GLY A 21 3.84 21.26 -12.39
N ALA A 22 3.37 22.25 -13.17
CA ALA A 22 3.46 22.21 -14.64
C ALA A 22 4.89 22.41 -15.13
N ALA A 23 5.66 23.31 -14.51
CA ALA A 23 7.07 23.54 -14.82
C ALA A 23 7.95 22.34 -14.47
N ALA A 24 7.66 21.62 -13.35
CA ALA A 24 8.36 20.40 -12.99
C ALA A 24 8.00 19.24 -13.92
N GLY A 25 6.74 19.12 -14.34
CA GLY A 25 6.28 18.04 -15.23
C GLY A 25 6.85 18.15 -16.65
N THR A 26 6.97 19.36 -17.20
CA THR A 26 7.55 19.58 -18.54
C THR A 26 9.06 19.39 -18.55
N LYS A 27 9.78 19.76 -17.50
CA LYS A 27 11.23 19.54 -17.40
C LYS A 27 11.60 18.08 -17.12
N LEU A 28 10.75 17.31 -16.42
CA LEU A 28 10.94 15.86 -16.27
C LEU A 28 10.83 15.10 -17.62
N LEU A 29 10.08 15.64 -18.58
CA LEU A 29 9.95 15.07 -19.92
C LEU A 29 11.10 15.47 -20.84
N SER A 30 11.81 16.57 -20.56
CA SER A 30 12.96 17.05 -21.34
C SER A 30 14.32 16.50 -20.89
N GLY A 31 14.38 15.77 -19.75
CA GLY A 31 15.63 15.18 -19.24
C GLY A 31 16.57 16.16 -18.55
N GLU A 32 16.17 17.42 -18.38
CA GLU A 32 16.89 18.39 -17.56
C GLU A 32 16.38 18.31 -16.11
N ASN A 33 17.26 17.96 -15.19
CA ASN A 33 16.95 18.07 -13.75
C ASN A 33 16.88 19.58 -13.41
N PRO A 34 15.72 20.13 -13.02
CA PRO A 34 15.71 21.43 -12.44
C PRO A 34 16.41 21.34 -11.07
N GLU A 35 17.48 22.05 -10.88
CA GLU A 35 17.97 22.42 -9.53
C GLU A 35 16.86 23.26 -8.88
N LEU A 36 15.97 22.59 -8.17
CA LEU A 36 15.02 23.23 -7.27
C LEU A 36 15.82 23.68 -6.04
N GLU A 37 16.33 24.88 -6.07
CA GLU A 37 16.90 25.49 -4.87
C GLU A 37 15.89 25.40 -3.72
N ALA A 38 16.34 24.85 -2.60
CA ALA A 38 15.55 24.82 -1.38
C ALA A 38 15.26 26.27 -0.99
N ALA A 39 14.01 26.61 -0.81
CA ALA A 39 13.65 27.84 -0.12
C ALA A 39 14.16 27.71 1.32
N PRO A 40 15.18 28.46 1.70
CA PRO A 40 15.92 28.21 2.93
C PRO A 40 15.19 28.76 4.15
N ALA A 41 15.71 28.42 5.32
CA ALA A 41 15.28 28.85 6.65
C ALA A 41 14.98 30.35 6.81
N LYS A 42 15.37 31.20 5.87
CA LYS A 42 15.07 32.64 5.85
C LYS A 42 13.58 32.98 5.75
N ILE A 43 12.76 32.10 5.11
CA ILE A 43 11.30 32.33 5.02
C ILE A 43 10.63 32.19 6.40
N GLN A 44 11.24 31.48 7.34
CA GLN A 44 10.69 31.28 8.68
C GLN A 44 10.72 32.59 9.55
N ALA A 45 11.69 33.47 9.35
CA ALA A 45 11.86 34.65 10.18
C ALA A 45 10.93 35.80 9.81
N GLU A 46 10.51 35.89 8.53
CA GLU A 46 9.79 37.10 8.03
C GLU A 46 8.26 36.94 8.00
N THR A 47 7.71 35.75 8.07
CA THR A 47 6.27 35.50 7.81
C THR A 47 5.50 34.85 8.97
N GLY A 48 6.13 34.58 10.10
CA GLY A 48 5.50 33.81 11.20
C GLY A 48 5.14 32.36 10.82
N ARG A 49 5.67 31.87 9.71
CA ARG A 49 5.43 30.50 9.21
C ARG A 49 6.40 29.52 9.84
N LYS A 50 5.88 28.41 10.32
CA LYS A 50 6.68 27.32 10.87
C LYS A 50 6.75 26.18 9.86
N LEU A 51 7.95 25.68 9.59
CA LEU A 51 8.17 24.49 8.78
C LEU A 51 8.37 23.27 9.70
N VAL A 52 7.59 22.22 9.48
CA VAL A 52 7.61 21.00 10.29
C VAL A 52 7.88 19.80 9.39
N GLN A 53 8.88 19.02 9.73
CA GLN A 53 9.18 17.76 9.05
C GLN A 53 8.24 16.66 9.52
N ALA A 54 7.69 15.88 8.58
CA ALA A 54 6.80 14.78 8.86
C ALA A 54 6.90 13.68 7.79
N ALA A 55 6.25 12.54 8.04
CA ALA A 55 6.09 11.49 7.05
C ALA A 55 4.71 11.57 6.38
N CYS A 56 4.66 11.28 5.10
CA CYS A 56 3.40 11.16 4.35
C CYS A 56 2.60 9.93 4.84
N PRO A 57 1.31 10.09 5.18
CA PRO A 57 0.51 9.00 5.77
C PRO A 57 -0.10 8.04 4.75
N TYR A 58 0.01 8.26 3.43
CA TYR A 58 -0.80 7.55 2.45
C TYR A 58 -0.34 6.15 2.09
N CYS A 59 0.96 5.91 2.00
CA CYS A 59 1.46 4.59 1.59
C CYS A 59 2.79 4.24 2.24
N GLY A 60 3.17 2.96 2.14
CA GLY A 60 4.39 2.41 2.75
C GLY A 60 5.71 2.94 2.20
N VAL A 61 5.73 3.78 1.19
CA VAL A 61 6.96 4.46 0.76
C VAL A 61 7.52 5.33 1.88
N GLY A 62 6.66 5.90 2.73
CA GLY A 62 7.10 6.73 3.86
C GLY A 62 7.85 7.98 3.39
N CYS A 63 7.33 8.67 2.38
CA CYS A 63 7.96 9.91 1.87
C CYS A 63 8.08 10.95 2.97
N GLY A 64 9.28 11.55 3.09
CA GLY A 64 9.46 12.74 3.90
C GLY A 64 8.74 13.94 3.29
N THR A 65 8.07 14.71 4.13
CA THR A 65 7.34 15.89 3.73
C THR A 65 7.64 17.06 4.69
N MET A 66 7.75 18.24 4.14
CA MET A 66 7.89 19.49 4.87
C MET A 66 6.54 20.20 4.90
N ILE A 67 5.95 20.31 6.07
CA ILE A 67 4.64 20.90 6.30
C ILE A 67 4.81 22.35 6.72
N GLN A 68 4.24 23.27 5.96
CA GLN A 68 4.24 24.68 6.30
C GLN A 68 2.98 25.02 7.08
N VAL A 69 3.16 25.52 8.30
CA VAL A 69 2.08 25.90 9.21
C VAL A 69 2.10 27.41 9.43
N GLU A 70 0.93 28.04 9.31
CA GLU A 70 0.71 29.45 9.56
C GLU A 70 -0.56 29.62 10.41
N ASN A 71 -0.45 30.31 11.54
CA ASN A 71 -1.58 30.53 12.46
C ASN A 71 -2.33 29.25 12.85
N GLY A 72 -1.59 28.16 13.08
CA GLY A 72 -2.16 26.85 13.44
C GLY A 72 -2.80 26.08 12.28
N LYS A 73 -2.71 26.56 11.05
CA LYS A 73 -3.23 25.90 9.85
C LYS A 73 -2.12 25.47 8.92
N ILE A 74 -2.28 24.31 8.29
CA ILE A 74 -1.38 23.84 7.24
C ILE A 74 -1.71 24.63 5.97
N VAL A 75 -0.72 25.36 5.45
CA VAL A 75 -0.86 26.18 4.24
C VAL A 75 -0.20 25.54 3.02
N SER A 76 0.79 24.68 3.20
CA SER A 76 1.37 23.90 2.11
C SER A 76 2.05 22.62 2.62
N MET A 77 2.19 21.67 1.72
CA MET A 77 3.00 20.47 1.91
C MET A 77 3.98 20.35 0.75
N GLN A 78 5.25 20.11 1.06
CA GLN A 78 6.33 20.03 0.08
C GLN A 78 7.16 18.76 0.33
N PRO A 79 7.78 18.19 -0.70
CA PRO A 79 8.68 17.06 -0.50
C PRO A 79 9.91 17.46 0.31
N ASP A 80 10.32 16.58 1.21
CA ASP A 80 11.62 16.71 1.88
C ASP A 80 12.73 16.25 0.91
N LYS A 81 13.65 17.15 0.59
CA LYS A 81 14.73 16.88 -0.37
C LYS A 81 15.79 15.94 0.18
N ASP A 82 16.00 15.97 1.48
CA ASP A 82 17.05 15.21 2.13
C ASP A 82 16.57 13.82 2.62
N HIS A 83 15.28 13.54 2.47
CA HIS A 83 14.73 12.27 2.91
C HIS A 83 15.14 11.11 1.96
N PRO A 84 15.71 10.01 2.49
CA PRO A 84 16.32 8.95 1.68
C PRO A 84 15.33 8.22 0.77
N ASN A 85 14.07 8.06 1.19
CA ASN A 85 13.09 7.29 0.43
C ASN A 85 12.62 8.02 -0.83
N ASN A 86 12.30 9.30 -0.71
CA ASN A 86 11.70 10.06 -1.80
C ASN A 86 12.62 11.08 -2.48
N LYS A 87 13.81 11.38 -1.90
CA LYS A 87 14.84 12.23 -2.52
C LYS A 87 14.26 13.50 -3.18
N GLY A 88 13.37 14.20 -2.46
CA GLY A 88 12.70 15.43 -2.95
C GLY A 88 11.53 15.20 -3.90
N LEU A 89 11.09 13.97 -4.14
CA LEU A 89 9.91 13.68 -4.95
C LEU A 89 8.69 13.42 -4.06
N GLN A 90 7.51 13.80 -4.51
CA GLN A 90 6.25 13.48 -3.83
C GLN A 90 5.11 13.38 -4.84
N CYS A 91 4.23 12.40 -4.67
CA CYS A 91 3.07 12.24 -5.54
C CYS A 91 1.93 13.18 -5.11
N ILE A 92 0.94 13.31 -5.97
CA ILE A 92 -0.20 14.20 -5.73
C ILE A 92 -0.92 13.91 -4.41
N LYS A 93 -1.03 12.63 -4.00
CA LYS A 93 -1.66 12.26 -2.73
C LYS A 93 -0.95 12.89 -1.52
N GLY A 94 0.38 12.87 -1.52
CA GLY A 94 1.18 13.49 -0.46
C GLY A 94 1.12 15.02 -0.49
N LEU A 95 1.16 15.61 -1.69
CA LEU A 95 1.08 17.06 -1.84
C LEU A 95 -0.26 17.65 -1.38
N THR A 96 -1.35 16.88 -1.50
CA THR A 96 -2.71 17.31 -1.12
C THR A 96 -3.20 16.68 0.18
N ALA A 97 -2.31 16.06 0.96
CA ALA A 97 -2.69 15.34 2.18
C ALA A 97 -3.35 16.21 3.27
N ALA A 98 -3.14 17.52 3.21
CA ALA A 98 -3.80 18.47 4.12
C ALA A 98 -5.25 18.81 3.74
N GLU A 99 -5.64 18.66 2.47
CA GLU A 99 -6.97 19.06 2.00
C GLU A 99 -8.12 18.35 2.74
N PRO A 100 -8.08 17.03 3.01
CA PRO A 100 -9.14 16.34 3.74
C PRO A 100 -9.33 16.84 5.18
N ILE A 101 -8.34 17.56 5.76
CA ILE A 101 -8.46 18.12 7.10
C ILE A 101 -9.44 19.29 7.11
N TYR A 102 -9.54 20.03 5.99
CA TYR A 102 -10.30 21.27 5.90
C TYR A 102 -11.53 21.19 4.99
N THR A 103 -11.71 20.07 4.29
CA THR A 103 -12.74 19.93 3.26
C THR A 103 -13.66 18.75 3.56
N ASP A 104 -14.96 18.98 3.47
CA ASP A 104 -16.00 17.95 3.59
C ASP A 104 -15.93 17.11 4.89
N ARG A 105 -15.48 17.74 6.01
CA ARG A 105 -15.44 17.10 7.33
C ARG A 105 -16.85 16.94 7.88
N LEU A 106 -17.16 15.73 8.34
CA LEU A 106 -18.34 15.50 9.15
C LEU A 106 -18.12 16.09 10.54
N THR A 107 -18.95 17.03 10.93
CA THR A 107 -18.90 17.71 12.23
C THR A 107 -20.04 17.28 13.16
N GLU A 108 -20.95 16.45 12.65
CA GLU A 108 -22.15 16.02 13.34
C GLU A 108 -22.28 14.49 13.26
N VAL A 109 -22.95 13.91 14.23
CA VAL A 109 -23.26 12.49 14.23
C VAL A 109 -24.53 12.25 13.41
N LEU A 110 -24.44 11.34 12.45
CA LEU A 110 -25.55 10.96 11.59
C LEU A 110 -26.05 9.57 11.95
N VAL A 111 -27.34 9.45 12.23
CA VAL A 111 -28.04 8.19 12.50
C VAL A 111 -29.07 7.94 11.43
N ARG A 112 -29.27 6.70 11.03
CA ARG A 112 -30.36 6.35 10.10
C ARG A 112 -31.71 6.62 10.73
N LYS A 113 -32.59 7.28 9.96
CA LYS A 113 -33.89 7.74 10.45
C LYS A 113 -34.75 6.62 10.99
N ASP A 114 -34.82 5.49 10.30
CA ASP A 114 -35.56 4.31 10.74
C ASP A 114 -35.02 3.68 12.02
N VAL A 115 -33.71 3.77 12.27
CA VAL A 115 -33.09 3.32 13.52
C VAL A 115 -33.41 4.27 14.68
N TRP A 116 -33.36 5.57 14.41
CA TRP A 116 -33.70 6.58 15.40
C TRP A 116 -35.19 6.52 15.81
N GLU A 117 -36.07 6.44 14.84
CA GLU A 117 -37.50 6.29 15.07
C GLU A 117 -37.86 5.03 15.86
N GLU A 118 -37.10 3.94 15.66
CA GLU A 118 -37.28 2.73 16.48
C GLU A 118 -36.79 2.93 17.91
N TRP A 119 -35.64 3.59 18.07
CA TRP A 119 -35.05 3.83 19.39
C TRP A 119 -35.86 4.84 20.24
N GLU A 120 -36.55 5.81 19.63
CA GLU A 120 -37.41 6.77 20.33
C GLU A 120 -38.71 6.16 20.87
N LYS A 121 -39.07 4.94 20.49
CA LYS A 121 -40.23 4.24 21.04
C LYS A 121 -40.08 3.96 22.53
N PRO A 122 -41.21 3.80 23.28
CA PRO A 122 -41.16 3.46 24.68
C PRO A 122 -40.23 2.28 24.96
N ASN A 123 -39.39 2.38 26.00
CA ASN A 123 -38.36 1.42 26.38
C ASN A 123 -37.32 1.13 25.25
N HIS A 124 -37.09 2.11 24.39
CA HIS A 124 -36.17 2.06 23.25
C HIS A 124 -36.52 1.03 22.15
N GLY A 125 -37.80 0.68 22.07
CA GLY A 125 -38.33 -0.16 20.99
C GLY A 125 -37.70 -1.55 20.91
N ASP A 126 -37.55 -2.03 19.69
CA ASP A 126 -36.88 -3.31 19.41
C ASP A 126 -35.37 -3.11 19.23
N LEU A 127 -34.60 -3.45 20.25
CA LEU A 127 -33.12 -3.37 20.20
C LEU A 127 -32.48 -4.40 19.28
N ASP A 128 -33.22 -5.36 18.76
CA ASP A 128 -32.75 -6.23 17.66
C ASP A 128 -33.04 -5.64 16.26
N PHE A 129 -33.71 -4.51 16.19
CA PHE A 129 -34.03 -3.87 14.91
C PHE A 129 -32.79 -3.63 14.06
N VAL A 130 -32.88 -3.98 12.80
CA VAL A 130 -31.86 -3.72 11.78
C VAL A 130 -32.43 -2.78 10.74
N SER A 131 -31.73 -1.70 10.45
CA SER A 131 -32.15 -0.73 9.45
C SER A 131 -32.45 -1.41 8.11
N LYS A 132 -33.60 -1.08 7.54
CA LYS A 132 -34.01 -1.47 6.19
C LYS A 132 -33.47 -0.52 5.12
N THR A 133 -32.97 0.63 5.54
CA THR A 133 -32.39 1.65 4.66
C THR A 133 -31.02 1.20 4.20
N LYS A 134 -30.90 0.97 2.89
CA LYS A 134 -29.61 0.63 2.24
C LYS A 134 -29.13 1.78 1.38
N GLY A 135 -27.81 1.92 1.27
CA GLY A 135 -27.17 2.75 0.27
C GLY A 135 -26.86 4.17 0.71
N ASN A 136 -26.87 5.06 -0.24
CA ASN A 136 -26.25 6.38 -0.25
C ASN A 136 -26.73 7.32 0.85
N PHE A 137 -25.92 8.34 1.12
CA PHE A 137 -26.26 9.48 1.95
C PHE A 137 -27.29 10.37 1.24
N ASP A 138 -28.53 9.87 1.12
CA ASP A 138 -29.68 10.71 0.77
C ASP A 138 -30.12 11.44 2.04
N ASP A 139 -30.21 12.76 1.99
CA ASP A 139 -30.53 13.61 3.15
C ASP A 139 -31.84 13.19 3.87
N ASP A 140 -32.76 12.57 3.15
CA ASP A 140 -34.01 12.08 3.70
C ASP A 140 -33.90 10.85 4.63
N LYS A 141 -32.77 10.16 4.60
CA LYS A 141 -32.57 8.89 5.31
C LYS A 141 -31.74 9.01 6.57
N TRP A 142 -31.22 10.21 6.83
CA TRP A 142 -30.32 10.46 7.94
C TRP A 142 -30.81 11.60 8.82
N LEU A 143 -30.61 11.45 10.12
CA LEU A 143 -30.84 12.49 11.11
C LEU A 143 -29.54 12.89 11.76
N THR A 144 -29.36 14.18 11.98
CA THR A 144 -28.31 14.70 12.86
C THR A 144 -28.79 14.55 14.30
N VAL A 145 -27.99 13.88 15.11
CA VAL A 145 -28.26 13.67 16.54
C VAL A 145 -27.10 14.18 17.38
N SER A 146 -27.31 14.37 18.68
CA SER A 146 -26.20 14.72 19.57
C SER A 146 -25.24 13.53 19.72
N TYR A 147 -23.97 13.81 20.03
CA TYR A 147 -22.98 12.75 20.32
C TYR A 147 -23.44 11.89 21.50
N HIS A 148 -24.01 12.51 22.54
CA HIS A 148 -24.52 11.83 23.73
C HIS A 148 -25.65 10.86 23.41
N ASP A 149 -26.64 11.28 22.64
CA ASP A 149 -27.77 10.42 22.26
C ASP A 149 -27.32 9.23 21.40
N ALA A 150 -26.37 9.45 20.48
CA ALA A 150 -25.81 8.38 19.69
C ALA A 150 -25.02 7.37 20.55
N GLU A 151 -24.24 7.85 21.52
CA GLU A 151 -23.49 7.03 22.45
C GLU A 151 -24.44 6.19 23.33
N GLU A 152 -25.49 6.79 23.84
CA GLU A 152 -26.50 6.10 24.64
C GLU A 152 -27.18 4.99 23.83
N MET A 153 -27.64 5.31 22.61
CA MET A 153 -28.25 4.34 21.69
C MET A 153 -27.34 3.15 21.40
N ILE A 154 -26.06 3.42 21.07
CA ILE A 154 -25.08 2.37 20.79
C ILE A 154 -24.84 1.52 22.04
N THR A 155 -24.67 2.15 23.21
CA THR A 155 -24.40 1.47 24.47
C THR A 155 -25.56 0.54 24.85
N GLN A 156 -26.78 0.99 24.74
CA GLN A 156 -27.95 0.17 25.06
C GLN A 156 -28.07 -1.02 24.13
N LYS A 157 -27.87 -0.82 22.83
CA LYS A 157 -27.87 -1.91 21.85
C LYS A 157 -26.75 -2.93 22.13
N VAL A 158 -25.55 -2.48 22.42
CA VAL A 158 -24.40 -3.33 22.75
C VAL A 158 -24.68 -4.15 24.02
N VAL A 159 -25.17 -3.51 25.07
CA VAL A 159 -25.53 -4.19 26.33
C VAL A 159 -26.65 -5.22 26.12
N HIS A 160 -27.65 -4.90 25.32
CA HIS A 160 -28.72 -5.84 24.94
C HIS A 160 -28.16 -7.08 24.23
N LEU A 161 -27.32 -6.88 23.21
CA LEU A 161 -26.73 -7.96 22.43
C LEU A 161 -25.83 -8.87 23.30
N ILE A 162 -25.05 -8.27 24.22
CA ILE A 162 -24.20 -9.04 25.14
C ILE A 162 -25.07 -9.87 26.08
N LYS A 163 -26.13 -9.31 26.68
CA LYS A 163 -27.05 -10.03 27.57
C LYS A 163 -27.75 -11.17 26.84
N LYS A 164 -28.11 -10.98 25.59
CA LYS A 164 -28.87 -11.96 24.79
C LYS A 164 -27.99 -13.07 24.20
N TYR A 165 -26.82 -12.70 23.69
CA TYR A 165 -25.99 -13.59 22.87
C TYR A 165 -24.57 -13.80 23.42
N GLY A 166 -24.17 -13.10 24.47
CA GLY A 166 -22.83 -13.13 25.05
C GLY A 166 -21.86 -12.17 24.37
N GLY A 167 -20.72 -11.90 24.99
CA GLY A 167 -19.72 -10.93 24.50
C GLY A 167 -19.14 -11.25 23.13
N ASN A 168 -19.08 -12.52 22.75
CA ASN A 168 -18.60 -12.94 21.43
C ASN A 168 -19.54 -12.59 20.25
N SER A 169 -20.74 -12.08 20.55
CA SER A 169 -21.64 -11.56 19.50
C SER A 169 -21.21 -10.22 18.94
N ILE A 170 -20.26 -9.54 19.61
CA ILE A 170 -19.69 -8.27 19.19
C ILE A 170 -18.27 -8.51 18.70
N GLY A 171 -17.97 -8.05 17.50
CA GLY A 171 -16.64 -8.03 16.93
C GLY A 171 -16.12 -6.61 16.78
N LEU A 172 -14.84 -6.40 17.06
CA LEU A 172 -14.15 -5.15 16.81
C LEU A 172 -13.07 -5.34 15.76
N TYR A 173 -13.12 -4.54 14.71
CA TYR A 173 -12.11 -4.52 13.66
C TYR A 173 -11.35 -3.20 13.71
N GLY A 174 -10.18 -3.24 14.34
CA GLY A 174 -9.33 -2.08 14.57
C GLY A 174 -8.44 -1.75 13.38
N SER A 175 -7.72 -0.64 13.50
CA SER A 175 -6.75 -0.21 12.50
C SER A 175 -5.35 -0.16 13.08
N GLY A 176 -4.35 -0.67 12.35
CA GLY A 176 -2.93 -0.50 12.68
C GLY A 176 -2.45 0.97 12.61
N GLN A 177 -3.28 1.88 12.13
CA GLN A 177 -3.00 3.33 12.06
C GLN A 177 -3.54 4.10 13.28
N LEU A 178 -4.19 3.43 14.22
CA LEU A 178 -4.55 4.04 15.49
C LEU A 178 -3.30 4.35 16.32
N THR A 179 -3.45 5.32 17.23
CA THR A 179 -2.40 5.57 18.23
C THR A 179 -2.22 4.35 19.14
N VAL A 180 -1.08 4.24 19.81
CA VAL A 180 -0.81 3.15 20.77
C VAL A 180 -1.87 3.10 21.86
N GLU A 181 -2.29 4.28 22.36
CA GLU A 181 -3.35 4.41 23.33
C GLU A 181 -4.70 3.88 22.83
N GLY A 182 -5.04 4.21 21.55
CA GLY A 182 -6.26 3.72 20.90
C GLY A 182 -6.27 2.19 20.82
N GLN A 183 -5.19 1.58 20.35
CA GLN A 183 -5.05 0.12 20.26
C GLN A 183 -5.10 -0.56 21.65
N TYR A 184 -4.51 0.06 22.66
CA TYR A 184 -4.60 -0.42 24.03
C TYR A 184 -6.04 -0.39 24.54
N LEU A 185 -6.75 0.71 24.33
CA LEU A 185 -8.15 0.88 24.74
C LEU A 185 -9.09 -0.09 24.02
N GLU A 186 -8.89 -0.36 22.75
CA GLU A 186 -9.64 -1.40 22.02
C GLU A 186 -9.47 -2.78 22.66
N ASN A 187 -8.24 -3.15 22.99
CA ASN A 187 -7.95 -4.43 23.65
C ASN A 187 -8.57 -4.50 25.05
N LEU A 188 -8.43 -3.43 25.83
CA LEU A 188 -9.03 -3.34 27.17
C LEU A 188 -10.55 -3.43 27.10
N PHE A 189 -11.17 -2.72 26.17
CA PHE A 189 -12.62 -2.75 25.95
C PHE A 189 -13.10 -4.16 25.60
N MET A 190 -12.52 -4.78 24.57
CA MET A 190 -12.98 -6.08 24.12
C MET A 190 -12.70 -7.20 25.12
N LYS A 191 -11.50 -7.27 25.68
CA LYS A 191 -11.11 -8.35 26.58
C LYS A 191 -11.54 -8.11 28.03
N GLY A 192 -11.42 -6.87 28.50
CA GLY A 192 -11.73 -6.51 29.90
C GLY A 192 -13.21 -6.22 30.12
N VAL A 193 -13.87 -5.46 29.24
CA VAL A 193 -15.27 -5.06 29.42
C VAL A 193 -16.23 -6.03 28.74
N MET A 194 -15.98 -6.39 27.48
CA MET A 194 -16.86 -7.27 26.70
C MET A 194 -16.66 -8.76 27.03
N GLY A 195 -15.51 -9.13 27.60
CA GLY A 195 -15.15 -10.52 27.88
C GLY A 195 -14.96 -11.35 26.61
N SER A 196 -14.51 -10.74 25.52
CA SER A 196 -14.41 -11.36 24.21
C SER A 196 -13.02 -11.19 23.58
N ASN A 197 -12.57 -12.22 22.86
CA ASN A 197 -11.38 -12.17 22.01
C ASN A 197 -11.70 -11.89 20.53
N THR A 198 -12.94 -11.52 20.21
CA THR A 198 -13.38 -11.22 18.84
C THR A 198 -12.92 -9.80 18.43
N ILE A 199 -11.61 -9.62 18.45
CA ILE A 199 -10.92 -8.39 18.04
C ILE A 199 -9.79 -8.72 17.08
N GLU A 200 -9.69 -7.98 16.01
CA GLU A 200 -8.62 -8.14 15.03
C GLU A 200 -8.29 -6.80 14.37
N ALA A 201 -7.07 -6.66 13.87
CA ALA A 201 -6.64 -5.50 13.10
C ALA A 201 -6.71 -5.75 11.58
N ASN A 202 -6.74 -4.67 10.82
CA ASN A 202 -6.71 -4.72 9.36
C ASN A 202 -5.49 -5.48 8.80
N ALA A 203 -4.37 -5.47 9.52
CA ALA A 203 -3.15 -6.19 9.14
C ALA A 203 -3.35 -7.71 9.02
N ARG A 204 -4.36 -8.30 9.71
CA ARG A 204 -4.70 -9.72 9.57
C ARG A 204 -5.02 -10.09 8.12
N MET A 205 -5.79 -9.29 7.44
CA MET A 205 -6.20 -9.55 6.05
C MET A 205 -5.19 -9.06 5.02
N CYS A 206 -4.35 -8.09 5.39
CA CYS A 206 -3.41 -7.41 4.49
C CYS A 206 -2.03 -8.09 4.50
N MET A 207 -1.44 -8.29 5.68
CA MET A 207 0.00 -8.53 5.84
C MET A 207 0.34 -9.84 6.56
N THR A 208 -0.60 -10.49 7.25
CA THR A 208 -0.27 -11.65 8.11
C THR A 208 0.41 -12.78 7.35
N SER A 209 0.00 -13.07 6.12
CA SER A 209 0.65 -14.10 5.29
C SER A 209 2.10 -13.72 4.96
N ALA A 210 2.34 -12.46 4.62
CA ALA A 210 3.68 -11.96 4.32
C ALA A 210 4.56 -11.93 5.58
N VAL A 211 4.05 -11.43 6.70
CA VAL A 211 4.80 -11.39 7.96
C VAL A 211 5.17 -12.80 8.45
N THR A 212 4.25 -13.75 8.33
CA THR A 212 4.51 -15.15 8.68
C THR A 212 5.63 -15.73 7.80
N ALA A 213 5.63 -15.41 6.50
CA ALA A 213 6.68 -15.83 5.58
C ALA A 213 8.03 -15.17 5.94
N TYR A 214 8.05 -13.88 6.25
CA TYR A 214 9.27 -13.19 6.68
C TYR A 214 9.85 -13.81 7.97
N PHE A 215 9.03 -14.05 9.00
CA PHE A 215 9.51 -14.72 10.22
C PHE A 215 10.02 -16.13 9.95
N ALA A 216 9.36 -16.89 9.10
CA ALA A 216 9.75 -18.26 8.77
C ALA A 216 11.05 -18.31 7.95
N THR A 217 11.33 -17.31 7.10
CA THR A 217 12.48 -17.32 6.19
C THR A 217 13.62 -16.43 6.64
N LEU A 218 13.34 -15.27 7.25
CA LEU A 218 14.34 -14.25 7.61
C LEU A 218 14.46 -14.05 9.12
N GLY A 219 13.53 -14.60 9.92
CA GLY A 219 13.53 -14.44 11.38
C GLY A 219 13.01 -13.09 11.88
N SER A 220 12.63 -12.17 11.00
CA SER A 220 12.05 -10.87 11.37
C SER A 220 11.10 -10.34 10.29
N ASP A 221 10.19 -9.44 10.69
CA ASP A 221 9.29 -8.72 9.79
C ASP A 221 10.00 -7.48 9.22
N THR A 222 11.08 -7.71 8.47
CA THR A 222 11.87 -6.64 7.88
C THR A 222 12.32 -7.02 6.48
N PRO A 223 12.03 -6.20 5.45
CA PRO A 223 12.62 -6.40 4.13
C PRO A 223 14.15 -6.32 4.21
N PRO A 224 14.88 -7.25 3.58
CA PRO A 224 16.35 -7.28 3.67
C PRO A 224 17.03 -6.20 2.82
N MET A 225 16.27 -5.42 2.06
CA MET A 225 16.77 -4.42 1.11
C MET A 225 16.27 -3.03 1.44
N SER A 226 17.00 -2.02 0.97
CA SER A 226 16.62 -0.61 1.01
C SER A 226 16.06 -0.13 -0.35
N TYR A 227 15.51 1.07 -0.39
CA TYR A 227 15.10 1.66 -1.66
C TYR A 227 16.27 1.98 -2.59
N ASP A 228 17.49 2.14 -2.08
CA ASP A 228 18.67 2.44 -2.89
C ASP A 228 19.15 1.22 -3.69
N ASP A 229 18.76 0.02 -3.27
CA ASP A 229 19.04 -1.23 -4.01
C ASP A 229 18.26 -1.28 -5.35
N ILE A 230 17.22 -0.48 -5.51
CA ILE A 230 16.47 -0.36 -6.78
C ILE A 230 17.41 0.10 -7.90
N GLU A 231 18.25 1.10 -7.62
CA GLU A 231 19.17 1.65 -8.63
C GLU A 231 20.40 0.76 -8.89
N LEU A 232 20.56 -0.31 -8.12
CA LEU A 232 21.64 -1.31 -8.30
C LEU A 232 21.15 -2.57 -9.00
N ALA A 233 19.82 -2.80 -9.06
CA ALA A 233 19.25 -4.03 -9.57
C ALA A 233 19.47 -4.20 -11.08
N ASP A 234 19.90 -5.39 -11.51
CA ASP A 234 20.02 -5.77 -12.92
C ASP A 234 18.74 -6.42 -13.48
N MET A 235 17.77 -6.72 -12.63
CA MET A 235 16.42 -7.20 -12.99
C MET A 235 15.42 -6.89 -11.87
N ILE A 236 14.18 -6.55 -12.22
CA ILE A 236 13.14 -6.23 -11.23
C ILE A 236 11.85 -7.01 -11.49
N PHE A 237 11.27 -7.56 -10.41
CA PHE A 237 9.97 -8.20 -10.40
C PHE A 237 8.94 -7.34 -9.66
N HIS A 238 7.75 -7.21 -10.22
CA HIS A 238 6.56 -6.67 -9.56
C HIS A 238 5.52 -7.79 -9.42
N PHE A 239 5.31 -8.28 -8.19
CA PHE A 239 4.32 -9.29 -7.86
C PHE A 239 3.07 -8.64 -7.27
N GLY A 240 1.93 -8.68 -8.01
CA GLY A 240 0.66 -8.10 -7.56
C GLY A 240 0.76 -6.61 -7.20
N HIS A 241 1.75 -5.92 -7.74
CA HIS A 241 2.12 -4.57 -7.32
C HIS A 241 1.90 -3.56 -8.45
N ASN A 242 0.75 -2.89 -8.44
CA ASN A 242 0.49 -1.76 -9.33
C ASN A 242 1.16 -0.49 -8.79
N ALA A 243 2.48 -0.48 -8.77
CA ALA A 243 3.33 0.55 -8.15
C ALA A 243 3.02 1.97 -8.63
N ARG A 244 2.70 2.14 -9.92
CA ARG A 244 2.38 3.46 -10.50
C ARG A 244 1.25 4.17 -9.76
N GLU A 245 0.28 3.43 -9.27
CA GLU A 245 -0.91 3.95 -8.60
C GLU A 245 -0.78 3.88 -7.09
N SER A 246 -0.28 2.77 -6.55
CA SER A 246 -0.19 2.56 -5.11
C SER A 246 1.05 3.19 -4.47
N HIS A 247 2.21 3.12 -5.14
CA HIS A 247 3.51 3.58 -4.63
C HIS A 247 4.29 4.40 -5.68
N PRO A 248 3.78 5.58 -6.10
CA PRO A 248 4.31 6.30 -7.26
C PRO A 248 5.80 6.63 -7.19
N ILE A 249 6.32 6.93 -6.00
CA ILE A 249 7.75 7.29 -5.85
C ILE A 249 8.65 6.08 -6.12
N VAL A 250 8.31 4.91 -5.59
CA VAL A 250 9.02 3.66 -5.92
C VAL A 250 8.91 3.36 -7.43
N PHE A 251 7.71 3.53 -7.99
CA PHE A 251 7.51 3.35 -9.44
C PHE A 251 8.42 4.26 -10.26
N TRP A 252 8.55 5.55 -9.91
CA TRP A 252 9.41 6.47 -10.65
C TRP A 252 10.88 6.10 -10.55
N ARG A 253 11.36 5.67 -9.38
CA ARG A 253 12.74 5.17 -9.22
C ARG A 253 13.01 3.95 -10.11
N VAL A 254 12.11 2.98 -10.11
CA VAL A 254 12.21 1.80 -10.99
C VAL A 254 12.13 2.19 -12.48
N ALA A 255 11.21 3.06 -12.86
CA ALA A 255 11.03 3.50 -14.23
C ALA A 255 12.24 4.27 -14.77
N ASP A 256 12.81 5.14 -13.94
CA ASP A 256 14.02 5.89 -14.28
C ASP A 256 15.23 4.97 -14.42
N HIS A 257 15.41 4.04 -13.48
CA HIS A 257 16.47 3.03 -13.54
C HIS A 257 16.34 2.13 -14.78
N LYS A 258 15.12 1.64 -15.07
CA LYS A 258 14.83 0.87 -16.28
C LYS A 258 15.16 1.65 -17.55
N LYS A 259 14.78 2.93 -17.62
CA LYS A 259 15.05 3.79 -18.78
C LYS A 259 16.54 4.00 -18.99
N LYS A 260 17.31 4.22 -17.93
CA LYS A 260 18.75 4.46 -17.98
C LYS A 260 19.58 3.21 -18.33
N ASN A 261 19.22 2.07 -17.78
CA ASN A 261 20.03 0.86 -17.81
C ASN A 261 19.41 -0.28 -18.63
N ASN A 262 18.21 -0.05 -19.18
CA ASN A 262 17.49 -1.03 -20.01
C ASN A 262 17.32 -2.41 -19.35
N ILE A 263 17.06 -2.44 -18.04
CA ILE A 263 16.95 -3.68 -17.28
C ILE A 263 15.66 -4.45 -17.60
N PRO A 264 15.68 -5.79 -17.58
CA PRO A 264 14.49 -6.62 -17.66
C PRO A 264 13.55 -6.34 -16.48
N THR A 265 12.28 -6.23 -16.78
CA THR A 265 11.24 -6.02 -15.74
C THR A 265 10.10 -7.01 -15.96
N VAL A 266 9.79 -7.78 -14.94
CA VAL A 266 8.69 -8.76 -14.95
C VAL A 266 7.54 -8.24 -14.09
N VAL A 267 6.34 -8.17 -14.65
CA VAL A 267 5.12 -7.78 -13.93
C VAL A 267 4.20 -8.98 -13.86
N VAL A 268 4.06 -9.54 -12.66
CA VAL A 268 3.18 -10.66 -12.34
C VAL A 268 1.89 -10.08 -11.76
N ASP A 269 0.85 -10.00 -12.57
CA ASP A 269 -0.46 -9.47 -12.19
C ASP A 269 -1.51 -10.03 -13.17
N PRO A 270 -2.68 -10.49 -12.69
CA PRO A 270 -3.72 -10.99 -13.60
C PRO A 270 -4.27 -9.91 -14.54
N ARG A 271 -4.00 -8.65 -14.26
CA ARG A 271 -4.48 -7.50 -15.06
C ARG A 271 -3.33 -6.79 -15.76
N GLN A 272 -3.65 -6.14 -16.87
CA GLN A 272 -2.74 -5.19 -17.52
C GLN A 272 -2.80 -3.83 -16.80
N THR A 273 -2.04 -3.74 -15.70
CA THR A 273 -2.02 -2.55 -14.83
C THR A 273 -1.38 -1.33 -15.48
N GLY A 274 -1.58 -0.15 -14.88
CA GLY A 274 -0.90 1.08 -15.29
C GLY A 274 0.62 0.97 -15.18
N THR A 275 1.13 0.21 -14.22
CA THR A 275 2.56 -0.10 -14.07
C THR A 275 3.11 -0.88 -15.27
N LEU A 276 2.44 -1.96 -15.66
CA LEU A 276 2.83 -2.74 -16.83
C LEU A 276 2.88 -1.88 -18.09
N LYS A 277 1.78 -1.16 -18.36
CA LYS A 277 1.69 -0.29 -19.56
C LYS A 277 2.79 0.76 -19.62
N ALA A 278 3.12 1.37 -18.50
CA ALA A 278 4.19 2.35 -18.43
C ALA A 278 5.58 1.74 -18.69
N PHE A 279 5.88 0.55 -18.14
CA PHE A 279 7.15 -0.13 -18.43
C PHE A 279 7.24 -0.58 -19.89
N GLN A 280 6.15 -1.02 -20.49
CA GLN A 280 6.07 -1.36 -21.92
C GLN A 280 6.34 -0.13 -22.82
N GLN A 281 5.88 1.05 -22.43
CA GLN A 281 6.19 2.30 -23.14
C GLN A 281 7.67 2.69 -23.04
N ILE A 282 8.35 2.34 -21.96
CA ILE A 282 9.79 2.57 -21.81
C ILE A 282 10.57 1.60 -22.70
N ASN A 283 10.31 0.30 -22.59
CA ASN A 283 10.89 -0.74 -23.43
C ASN A 283 9.99 -1.99 -23.41
N LEU A 284 9.34 -2.27 -24.55
CA LEU A 284 8.43 -3.40 -24.72
C LEU A 284 9.17 -4.74 -24.67
N GLU A 285 10.34 -4.86 -25.29
CA GLU A 285 11.10 -6.11 -25.42
C GLU A 285 11.62 -6.61 -24.06
N ASN A 286 12.00 -5.66 -23.18
CA ASN A 286 12.49 -5.92 -21.83
C ASN A 286 11.41 -5.78 -20.73
N THR A 287 10.12 -5.87 -21.12
CA THR A 287 9.00 -5.87 -20.18
C THR A 287 8.16 -7.12 -20.40
N ILE A 288 8.15 -8.00 -19.40
CA ILE A 288 7.45 -9.27 -19.46
C ILE A 288 6.20 -9.19 -18.57
N HIS A 289 5.04 -9.46 -19.15
CA HIS A 289 3.80 -9.64 -18.39
C HIS A 289 3.58 -11.13 -18.10
N VAL A 290 3.27 -11.43 -16.85
CA VAL A 290 2.88 -12.77 -16.39
C VAL A 290 1.48 -12.66 -15.80
N PRO A 291 0.41 -12.97 -16.55
CA PRO A 291 -0.97 -12.85 -16.09
C PRO A 291 -1.35 -13.99 -15.15
N CYS A 292 -0.71 -14.06 -13.97
CA CYS A 292 -0.88 -15.08 -12.97
C CYS A 292 -2.00 -14.73 -11.98
N LEU A 293 -2.91 -15.68 -11.76
CA LEU A 293 -3.95 -15.61 -10.74
C LEU A 293 -3.92 -16.90 -9.91
N ASN A 294 -3.65 -16.77 -8.60
CA ASN A 294 -3.57 -17.90 -7.64
C ASN A 294 -2.48 -18.95 -7.96
N GLY A 295 -1.47 -18.58 -8.75
CA GLY A 295 -0.40 -19.48 -9.16
C GLY A 295 1.00 -19.06 -8.70
N ASP A 296 1.11 -18.00 -7.88
CA ASP A 296 2.37 -17.35 -7.55
C ASP A 296 3.41 -18.31 -6.95
N ILE A 297 2.99 -19.18 -6.02
CA ILE A 297 3.88 -20.17 -5.39
C ILE A 297 4.43 -21.16 -6.43
N SER A 298 3.56 -21.69 -7.29
CA SER A 298 3.96 -22.63 -8.34
C SER A 298 4.86 -21.97 -9.38
N PHE A 299 4.54 -20.74 -9.75
CA PHE A 299 5.34 -19.93 -10.66
C PHE A 299 6.75 -19.66 -10.10
N LEU A 300 6.86 -19.20 -8.86
CA LEU A 300 8.15 -18.92 -8.20
C LEU A 300 8.97 -20.20 -8.02
N ASN A 301 8.36 -21.29 -7.55
CA ASN A 301 9.05 -22.57 -7.41
C ASN A 301 9.49 -23.15 -8.76
N SER A 302 8.76 -22.88 -9.84
CA SER A 302 9.19 -23.33 -11.17
C SER A 302 10.40 -22.53 -11.70
N ILE A 303 10.50 -21.24 -11.38
CA ILE A 303 11.71 -20.46 -11.65
C ILE A 303 12.87 -21.03 -10.83
N ALA A 304 12.66 -21.29 -9.53
CA ALA A 304 13.68 -21.92 -8.68
C ALA A 304 14.12 -23.30 -9.20
N HIS A 305 13.19 -24.12 -9.68
CA HIS A 305 13.51 -25.41 -10.32
C HIS A 305 14.48 -25.24 -11.50
N VAL A 306 14.18 -24.29 -12.41
CA VAL A 306 15.04 -24.03 -13.57
C VAL A 306 16.43 -23.52 -13.13
N LEU A 307 16.48 -22.60 -12.15
CA LEU A 307 17.74 -22.11 -11.63
C LEU A 307 18.58 -23.22 -11.01
N LEU A 308 17.97 -24.07 -10.17
CA LEU A 308 18.66 -25.19 -9.50
C LEU A 308 19.17 -26.25 -10.48
N LYS A 309 18.40 -26.51 -11.55
CA LYS A 309 18.70 -27.58 -12.50
C LYS A 309 19.57 -27.11 -13.65
N ASP A 310 19.23 -25.98 -14.27
CA ASP A 310 19.81 -25.55 -15.54
C ASP A 310 20.89 -24.45 -15.32
N HIS A 311 20.87 -23.75 -14.17
CA HIS A 311 21.77 -22.65 -13.83
C HIS A 311 22.39 -22.78 -12.42
N PRO A 312 22.93 -23.95 -12.03
CA PRO A 312 23.47 -24.15 -10.66
C PRO A 312 24.66 -23.25 -10.33
N ASP A 313 25.31 -22.65 -11.32
CA ASP A 313 26.41 -21.70 -11.21
C ASP A 313 26.04 -20.36 -10.57
N VAL A 314 24.75 -20.00 -10.63
CA VAL A 314 24.27 -18.76 -9.99
C VAL A 314 23.86 -18.94 -8.53
N ILE A 315 23.82 -20.18 -8.03
CA ILE A 315 23.44 -20.49 -6.66
C ILE A 315 24.63 -20.31 -5.72
N GLU A 316 24.46 -19.55 -4.66
CA GLU A 316 25.47 -19.35 -3.60
C GLU A 316 25.41 -20.48 -2.58
N TRP A 317 25.87 -21.69 -2.98
CA TRP A 317 25.73 -22.90 -2.18
C TRP A 317 26.42 -22.81 -0.80
N ASP A 318 27.56 -22.16 -0.71
CA ASP A 318 28.31 -22.03 0.56
C ASP A 318 27.56 -21.07 1.50
N PHE A 319 27.01 -19.97 0.96
CA PHE A 319 26.16 -19.06 1.72
C PHE A 319 24.92 -19.78 2.26
N LEU A 320 24.24 -20.53 1.42
CA LEU A 320 23.01 -21.24 1.80
C LEU A 320 23.27 -22.29 2.87
N LYS A 321 24.33 -23.11 2.72
CA LYS A 321 24.72 -24.11 3.72
C LYS A 321 25.10 -23.49 5.07
N LYS A 322 25.70 -22.32 5.07
CA LYS A 322 26.17 -21.64 6.29
C LYS A 322 25.01 -20.90 6.98
N ASN A 323 24.07 -20.30 6.24
CA ASN A 323 23.13 -19.30 6.76
C ASN A 323 21.67 -19.76 6.76
N THR A 324 21.36 -20.95 6.24
CA THR A 324 19.97 -21.43 6.18
C THR A 324 19.83 -22.82 6.80
N VAL A 325 18.60 -23.15 7.23
CA VAL A 325 18.23 -24.46 7.77
C VAL A 325 17.11 -25.05 6.90
N GLY A 326 17.26 -26.33 6.52
CA GLY A 326 16.23 -27.05 5.72
C GLY A 326 16.24 -26.74 4.23
N PHE A 327 17.28 -26.07 3.73
CA PHE A 327 17.40 -25.74 2.31
C PHE A 327 17.50 -27.01 1.43
N GLU A 328 18.20 -28.03 1.87
CA GLU A 328 18.32 -29.31 1.13
C GLU A 328 16.95 -29.93 0.87
N LYS A 329 16.06 -29.93 1.88
CA LYS A 329 14.69 -30.46 1.75
C LYS A 329 13.83 -29.59 0.80
N TYR A 330 14.06 -28.29 0.81
CA TYR A 330 13.43 -27.38 -0.15
C TYR A 330 13.86 -27.70 -1.58
N VAL A 331 15.15 -27.84 -1.83
CA VAL A 331 15.72 -28.19 -3.14
C VAL A 331 15.14 -29.51 -3.64
N GLU A 332 15.13 -30.57 -2.81
CA GLU A 332 14.52 -31.86 -3.14
C GLU A 332 13.05 -31.69 -3.54
N GLY A 333 12.28 -30.98 -2.75
CA GLY A 333 10.86 -30.75 -3.00
C GLY A 333 10.59 -29.96 -4.28
N VAL A 334 11.41 -28.96 -4.57
CA VAL A 334 11.30 -28.12 -5.77
C VAL A 334 11.65 -28.92 -7.02
N LEU A 335 12.76 -29.66 -7.00
CA LEU A 335 13.19 -30.46 -8.14
C LEU A 335 12.24 -31.60 -8.46
N ALA A 336 11.60 -32.19 -7.44
CA ALA A 336 10.66 -33.29 -7.62
C ALA A 336 9.31 -32.88 -8.22
N ARG A 337 8.84 -31.63 -7.95
CA ARG A 337 7.42 -31.29 -8.17
C ARG A 337 7.16 -30.01 -8.96
N TYR A 338 8.17 -29.18 -9.21
CA TYR A 338 7.95 -27.86 -9.80
C TYR A 338 8.71 -27.63 -11.11
N SER A 339 8.89 -28.70 -11.95
CA SER A 339 9.30 -28.42 -13.33
C SER A 339 8.32 -27.44 -13.98
N PRO A 340 8.72 -26.65 -14.96
CA PRO A 340 7.80 -25.70 -15.61
C PRO A 340 6.51 -26.34 -16.11
N GLU A 341 6.57 -27.59 -16.58
CA GLU A 341 5.41 -28.38 -17.03
C GLU A 341 4.49 -28.75 -15.86
N GLN A 342 5.04 -29.30 -14.78
CA GLN A 342 4.27 -29.65 -13.58
C GLN A 342 3.68 -28.41 -12.89
N ALA A 343 4.41 -27.30 -12.86
CA ALA A 343 3.91 -26.06 -12.30
C ALA A 343 2.68 -25.55 -13.04
N MET A 344 2.62 -25.71 -14.36
CA MET A 344 1.43 -25.36 -15.15
C MET A 344 0.19 -26.18 -14.76
N GLU A 345 0.35 -27.45 -14.41
CA GLU A 345 -0.74 -28.30 -13.93
C GLU A 345 -1.30 -27.79 -12.58
N PHE A 346 -0.42 -27.41 -11.64
CA PHE A 346 -0.81 -26.85 -10.34
C PHE A 346 -1.46 -25.47 -10.46
N MET A 347 -0.98 -24.65 -11.38
CA MET A 347 -1.58 -23.33 -11.62
C MET A 347 -2.98 -23.46 -12.21
N GLY A 348 -3.23 -24.50 -12.99
CA GLY A 348 -4.54 -24.84 -13.53
C GLY A 348 -5.07 -23.84 -14.56
N PRO A 349 -6.37 -23.94 -14.93
CA PRO A 349 -6.95 -23.17 -16.04
C PRO A 349 -7.18 -21.68 -15.74
N ARG A 350 -6.93 -21.23 -14.53
CA ARG A 350 -7.08 -19.83 -14.12
C ARG A 350 -5.87 -18.94 -14.48
N VAL A 351 -4.82 -19.57 -14.97
CA VAL A 351 -3.61 -18.85 -15.44
C VAL A 351 -3.85 -18.36 -16.86
N GLY A 352 -3.35 -17.20 -17.19
CA GLY A 352 -3.38 -16.69 -18.57
C GLY A 352 -2.69 -17.66 -19.54
N LYS A 353 -3.25 -17.83 -20.74
CA LYS A 353 -2.68 -18.70 -21.78
C LYS A 353 -1.25 -18.31 -22.20
N GLU A 354 -0.86 -17.09 -21.90
CA GLU A 354 0.47 -16.54 -22.15
C GLU A 354 1.54 -17.13 -21.24
N ILE A 355 1.18 -17.72 -20.09
CA ILE A 355 2.14 -18.40 -19.22
C ILE A 355 2.39 -19.78 -19.81
N THR A 356 3.65 -20.02 -20.19
CA THR A 356 4.10 -21.27 -20.80
C THR A 356 5.39 -21.74 -20.12
N PRO A 357 5.73 -23.03 -20.19
CA PRO A 357 7.03 -23.52 -19.73
C PRO A 357 8.22 -22.77 -20.35
N ALA A 358 8.10 -22.39 -21.63
CA ALA A 358 9.13 -21.61 -22.31
C ALA A 358 9.28 -20.20 -21.72
N LEU A 359 8.18 -19.54 -21.35
CA LEU A 359 8.22 -18.23 -20.69
C LEU A 359 8.89 -18.33 -19.31
N ILE A 360 8.57 -19.37 -18.53
CA ILE A 360 9.19 -19.61 -17.21
C ILE A 360 10.71 -19.77 -17.37
N ARG A 361 11.16 -20.62 -18.32
CA ARG A 361 12.60 -20.79 -18.59
C ARG A 361 13.26 -19.52 -19.07
N ARG A 362 12.60 -18.73 -19.92
CA ARG A 362 13.11 -17.43 -20.34
C ARG A 362 13.33 -16.48 -19.16
N ILE A 363 12.36 -16.39 -18.25
CA ILE A 363 12.45 -15.53 -17.06
C ILE A 363 13.56 -16.01 -16.13
N ALA A 364 13.68 -17.32 -15.88
CA ALA A 364 14.75 -17.90 -15.08
C ALA A 364 16.13 -17.63 -15.70
N GLY A 365 16.25 -17.75 -17.03
CA GLY A 365 17.48 -17.41 -17.76
C GLY A 365 17.89 -15.96 -17.59
N LEU A 366 16.92 -15.02 -17.74
CA LEU A 366 17.18 -13.58 -17.50
C LEU A 366 17.62 -13.32 -16.06
N TYR A 367 17.04 -14.00 -15.09
CA TYR A 367 17.44 -13.92 -13.70
C TYR A 367 18.89 -14.42 -13.49
N ALA A 368 19.22 -15.58 -14.08
CA ALA A 368 20.57 -16.12 -14.04
C ALA A 368 21.61 -15.18 -14.67
N ASP A 369 21.26 -14.57 -15.80
CA ASP A 369 22.14 -13.62 -16.48
C ASP A 369 22.35 -12.33 -15.66
N ALA A 370 21.31 -11.82 -15.01
CA ALA A 370 21.41 -10.69 -14.09
C ALA A 370 22.36 -11.02 -12.93
N THR A 371 22.22 -12.18 -12.29
CA THR A 371 23.11 -12.63 -11.21
C THR A 371 24.56 -12.78 -11.67
N ARG A 372 24.79 -13.33 -12.88
CA ARG A 372 26.17 -13.44 -13.45
C ARG A 372 26.80 -12.08 -13.70
N LYS A 373 25.99 -11.09 -14.09
CA LYS A 373 26.46 -9.72 -14.33
C LYS A 373 26.88 -9.05 -13.02
N GLU A 374 26.11 -9.23 -11.97
CA GLU A 374 26.43 -8.75 -10.62
C GLU A 374 27.77 -9.34 -10.11
N LYS A 375 27.93 -10.65 -10.19
CA LYS A 375 29.19 -11.33 -9.82
C LYS A 375 30.43 -10.81 -10.58
N ARG A 376 30.27 -10.44 -11.86
CA ARG A 376 31.35 -9.87 -12.67
C ARG A 376 31.67 -8.42 -12.30
N SER A 377 30.70 -7.66 -11.85
CA SER A 377 30.87 -6.24 -11.49
C SER A 377 31.46 -6.03 -10.10
N GLY A 378 31.56 -7.08 -9.27
CA GLY A 378 32.02 -6.98 -7.89
C GLY A 378 31.12 -6.14 -6.98
N LYS A 379 29.85 -5.96 -7.36
CA LYS A 379 28.85 -5.17 -6.63
C LYS A 379 27.97 -6.04 -5.73
N GLY A 380 28.45 -7.21 -5.34
CA GLY A 380 27.80 -8.11 -4.39
C GLY A 380 28.12 -7.79 -2.94
#